data_6f7c216e088ab1393507b77e555ba4f6
#
_entry.id   6f7c216e088ab1393507b77e555ba4f6
#
_cell.length_a   1.000
_cell.length_b   1.000
_cell.length_c   1.000
_cell.angle_alpha   90.00
_cell.angle_beta   90.00
_cell.angle_gamma   90.00
#
_symmetry.space_group_name_H-M   'P 1'
#
loop_
_entity.id
_entity.type
_entity.pdbx_description
1 polymer ?
#
loop_
_entity_poly.entity_id
_entity_poly.type
_entity_poly.pdbx_seq_one_letter_code
_entity_poly.pdbx_strand_id
1 'polypeptide(L)'
;MPIKKITNYDIYLGGYVRKNKQVRHVSLNETSLILYTGDTFDLSFRVHPADGFYNEIEWTSSDPNVVSVDENGYIVALKGGKAIITIRINNATSKCFVNVREVIHFEDPLVKNILVHNYDSDGDGEISYIEASHITSIPFPMFTGTPITTFNELAYFKNLKTIASHAFDSCEKLTYISFPPSLEKINNNAFSYCNSLTEITITPNVKKIGSEAFSDCTNLTTAYINNNIPPKNGNKIFDRCPNFERIVVPGEYIDDYLNAINWGMLTETEYLYYSYIIIQSFDYTFDFFLS
;
A
#
# COMPACT_ATOMS: atom_id res chain seq x y z
N MET A 1 36.27 5.24 7.34
CA MET A 1 37.78 5.23 7.43
C MET A 1 38.27 3.99 6.76
N PRO A 2 39.26 4.04 5.85
CA PRO A 2 39.72 2.84 5.17
C PRO A 2 40.38 1.89 6.18
N ILE A 3 39.96 0.63 6.12
CA ILE A 3 40.49 -0.47 6.95
C ILE A 3 41.93 -0.70 6.57
N LYS A 4 42.87 -0.41 7.50
CA LYS A 4 44.28 -0.75 7.32
C LYS A 4 44.43 -2.27 7.41
N LYS A 5 44.69 -2.95 6.29
CA LYS A 5 45.21 -4.30 6.27
C LYS A 5 46.57 -4.28 6.97
N ILE A 6 46.67 -4.80 8.19
CA ILE A 6 47.92 -4.98 8.89
C ILE A 6 48.39 -6.39 8.55
N THR A 7 49.40 -6.47 7.67
CA THR A 7 50.12 -7.71 7.39
C THR A 7 50.99 -8.09 8.60
N ASN A 8 51.06 -9.40 8.89
CA ASN A 8 51.92 -9.97 9.94
C ASN A 8 53.37 -9.52 9.81
N TYR A 9 53.77 -8.55 10.61
CA TYR A 9 55.18 -8.30 10.92
C TYR A 9 55.33 -8.28 12.43
N ASP A 10 56.11 -9.25 12.95
CA ASP A 10 56.65 -9.18 14.30
C ASP A 10 57.59 -7.99 14.38
N ILE A 11 57.17 -6.89 14.99
CA ILE A 11 58.04 -5.75 15.27
C ILE A 11 58.84 -6.08 16.52
N TYR A 12 60.07 -6.48 16.33
CA TYR A 12 61.06 -6.62 17.39
C TYR A 12 61.51 -5.23 17.86
N LEU A 13 60.90 -4.72 18.93
CA LEU A 13 61.41 -3.59 19.69
C LEU A 13 61.67 -4.05 21.13
N GLY A 14 62.94 -4.33 21.43
CA GLY A 14 63.41 -4.44 22.81
C GLY A 14 62.89 -5.62 23.63
N GLY A 15 63.02 -6.87 23.14
CA GLY A 15 62.98 -8.06 23.99
C GLY A 15 61.62 -8.54 24.49
N TYR A 16 60.53 -7.91 24.12
CA TYR A 16 59.15 -8.36 24.48
C TYR A 16 58.37 -8.76 23.23
N VAL A 17 58.15 -10.04 23.05
CA VAL A 17 57.18 -10.57 22.08
C VAL A 17 55.80 -10.28 22.61
N ARG A 18 55.09 -9.27 22.10
CA ARG A 18 53.67 -9.16 22.33
C ARG A 18 53.01 -10.31 21.56
N LYS A 19 52.54 -11.34 22.27
CA LYS A 19 51.69 -12.36 21.67
C LYS A 19 50.44 -11.64 21.12
N ASN A 20 50.29 -11.67 19.76
CA ASN A 20 49.07 -11.20 19.14
C ASN A 20 47.88 -11.90 19.79
N LYS A 21 47.04 -11.15 20.50
CA LYS A 21 45.83 -11.68 21.11
C LYS A 21 44.84 -11.90 20.00
N GLN A 22 44.42 -13.12 19.80
CA GLN A 22 43.34 -13.41 18.83
C GLN A 22 42.02 -12.89 19.38
N VAL A 23 41.14 -12.41 18.47
CA VAL A 23 39.73 -12.10 18.80
C VAL A 23 39.04 -13.37 19.29
N ARG A 24 38.45 -13.29 20.47
CA ARG A 24 37.71 -14.38 21.12
C ARG A 24 36.19 -14.18 21.09
N HIS A 25 35.77 -12.92 21.00
CA HIS A 25 34.36 -12.53 20.96
C HIS A 25 34.19 -11.30 20.06
N VAL A 26 33.06 -11.25 19.37
CA VAL A 26 32.58 -10.08 18.61
C VAL A 26 31.17 -9.77 19.06
N SER A 27 30.86 -8.51 19.24
CA SER A 27 29.50 -8.02 19.55
C SER A 27 29.08 -6.96 18.55
N LEU A 28 27.82 -7.01 18.14
CA LEU A 28 27.21 -5.96 17.32
C LEU A 28 26.63 -4.84 18.20
N ASN A 29 26.48 -3.65 17.61
CA ASN A 29 25.76 -2.53 18.23
C ASN A 29 24.26 -2.83 18.43
N GLU A 30 23.67 -3.69 17.53
CA GLU A 30 22.30 -4.14 17.61
C GLU A 30 22.22 -5.67 17.43
N THR A 31 21.32 -6.29 18.18
CA THR A 31 21.06 -7.75 18.09
C THR A 31 19.71 -8.07 17.48
N SER A 32 18.82 -7.07 17.40
CA SER A 32 17.54 -7.16 16.69
C SER A 32 17.14 -5.81 16.13
N LEU A 33 16.55 -5.81 14.95
CA LEU A 33 16.05 -4.62 14.25
C LEU A 33 14.68 -4.91 13.66
N ILE A 34 13.82 -3.88 13.69
CA ILE A 34 12.62 -3.80 12.88
C ILE A 34 12.90 -2.69 11.85
N LEU A 35 12.79 -3.03 10.57
CA LEU A 35 13.00 -2.13 9.46
C LEU A 35 11.78 -2.19 8.53
N TYR A 36 11.58 -1.12 7.76
CA TYR A 36 10.62 -1.12 6.66
C TYR A 36 11.34 -1.32 5.34
N THR A 37 10.63 -1.81 4.34
CA THR A 37 11.20 -1.96 2.99
C THR A 37 11.75 -0.62 2.49
N GLY A 38 13.02 -0.62 2.11
CA GLY A 38 13.78 0.57 1.71
C GLY A 38 14.64 1.18 2.81
N ASP A 39 14.43 0.81 4.08
CA ASP A 39 15.28 1.28 5.16
C ASP A 39 16.68 0.73 5.06
N THR A 40 17.60 1.49 5.65
CA THR A 40 19.03 1.14 5.75
C THR A 40 19.51 1.29 7.17
N PHE A 41 20.53 0.53 7.55
CA PHE A 41 21.13 0.62 8.88
C PHE A 41 22.62 0.23 8.85
N ASP A 42 23.44 0.95 9.62
CA ASP A 42 24.86 0.63 9.80
C ASP A 42 25.08 -0.27 11.02
N LEU A 43 25.33 -1.55 10.79
CA LEU A 43 25.76 -2.46 11.83
C LEU A 43 27.25 -2.26 12.08
N SER A 44 27.57 -1.90 13.31
CA SER A 44 28.95 -1.79 13.78
C SER A 44 29.27 -2.88 14.80
N PHE A 45 30.54 -3.16 14.99
CA PHE A 45 30.95 -4.23 15.89
C PHE A 45 32.10 -3.81 16.82
N ARG A 46 32.24 -4.55 17.90
CA ARG A 46 33.37 -4.46 18.82
C ARG A 46 33.97 -5.85 19.01
N VAL A 47 35.28 -5.90 19.09
CA VAL A 47 36.01 -7.15 19.33
C VAL A 47 36.53 -7.21 20.76
N HIS A 48 36.66 -8.41 21.30
CA HIS A 48 37.30 -8.64 22.58
C HIS A 48 38.39 -9.74 22.46
N PRO A 49 39.61 -9.50 22.95
CA PRO A 49 40.10 -8.23 23.53
C PRO A 49 40.10 -7.12 22.51
N ALA A 50 40.02 -5.84 22.94
CA ALA A 50 39.94 -4.68 22.05
C ALA A 50 41.21 -4.49 21.17
N ASP A 51 42.35 -5.04 21.62
CA ASP A 51 43.61 -5.13 20.89
C ASP A 51 43.77 -6.45 20.15
N GLY A 52 42.69 -7.21 19.97
CA GLY A 52 42.67 -8.47 19.27
C GLY A 52 43.00 -8.34 17.78
N PHE A 53 43.87 -9.22 17.30
CA PHE A 53 44.24 -9.28 15.89
C PHE A 53 43.21 -10.08 15.09
N TYR A 54 42.83 -9.55 13.95
CA TYR A 54 41.98 -10.24 12.97
C TYR A 54 42.38 -9.80 11.55
N ASN A 55 42.28 -10.70 10.60
CA ASN A 55 42.63 -10.51 9.20
C ASN A 55 41.44 -10.73 8.26
N GLU A 56 40.37 -11.31 8.76
CA GLU A 56 39.17 -11.58 7.99
C GLU A 56 37.93 -11.13 8.74
N ILE A 57 37.08 -10.39 8.03
CA ILE A 57 35.75 -10.02 8.45
C ILE A 57 34.79 -10.49 7.35
N GLU A 58 33.81 -11.24 7.72
CA GLU A 58 32.79 -11.71 6.80
C GLU A 58 31.42 -11.32 7.33
N TRP A 59 30.65 -10.62 6.50
CA TRP A 59 29.25 -10.32 6.73
C TRP A 59 28.40 -11.21 5.83
N THR A 60 27.34 -11.79 6.37
CA THR A 60 26.41 -12.63 5.63
C THR A 60 24.98 -12.36 6.05
N SER A 61 24.06 -12.48 5.09
CA SER A 61 22.62 -12.50 5.33
C SER A 61 22.08 -13.92 5.12
N SER A 62 21.22 -14.38 6.00
CA SER A 62 20.53 -15.66 5.84
C SER A 62 19.51 -15.65 4.68
N ASP A 63 19.01 -14.46 4.30
CA ASP A 63 18.18 -14.23 3.12
C ASP A 63 18.50 -12.87 2.49
N PRO A 64 19.44 -12.85 1.50
CA PRO A 64 19.84 -11.61 0.82
C PRO A 64 18.74 -10.95 0.00
N ASN A 65 17.63 -11.64 -0.28
CA ASN A 65 16.47 -11.04 -0.95
C ASN A 65 15.58 -10.26 0.01
N VAL A 66 15.66 -10.55 1.31
CA VAL A 66 14.94 -9.81 2.37
C VAL A 66 15.81 -8.67 2.89
N VAL A 67 17.05 -8.95 3.26
CA VAL A 67 18.03 -7.95 3.73
C VAL A 67 19.37 -8.24 3.11
N SER A 68 19.91 -7.31 2.35
CA SER A 68 21.30 -7.36 1.89
C SER A 68 22.23 -6.76 2.95
N VAL A 69 23.50 -7.21 2.94
CA VAL A 69 24.57 -6.64 3.76
C VAL A 69 25.84 -6.53 2.93
N ASP A 70 26.56 -5.40 3.05
CA ASP A 70 27.83 -5.19 2.39
C ASP A 70 29.04 -5.59 3.27
N GLU A 71 30.24 -5.43 2.74
CA GLU A 71 31.50 -5.74 3.44
C GLU A 71 31.77 -4.86 4.67
N ASN A 72 31.08 -3.74 4.82
CA ASN A 72 31.23 -2.80 5.93
C ASN A 72 30.18 -2.99 7.02
N GLY A 73 29.16 -3.85 6.80
CA GLY A 73 28.03 -4.05 7.70
C GLY A 73 26.85 -3.12 7.43
N TYR A 74 26.86 -2.40 6.28
CA TYR A 74 25.72 -1.61 5.83
C TYR A 74 24.65 -2.54 5.30
N ILE A 75 23.45 -2.48 5.89
CA ILE A 75 22.30 -3.30 5.50
C ILE A 75 21.23 -2.48 4.80
N VAL A 76 20.55 -3.13 3.85
CA VAL A 76 19.39 -2.58 3.14
C VAL A 76 18.23 -3.57 3.24
N ALA A 77 17.09 -3.10 3.72
CA ALA A 77 15.85 -3.86 3.76
C ALA A 77 15.19 -3.85 2.38
N LEU A 78 15.15 -4.99 1.68
CA LEU A 78 14.72 -5.09 0.28
C LEU A 78 13.27 -5.53 0.15
N LYS A 79 12.80 -6.40 1.06
CA LYS A 79 11.47 -7.00 0.99
C LYS A 79 11.03 -7.43 2.38
N GLY A 80 9.69 -7.44 2.61
CA GLY A 80 9.10 -7.94 3.85
C GLY A 80 9.50 -9.39 4.13
N GLY A 81 9.87 -9.64 5.38
CA GLY A 81 10.34 -10.95 5.82
C GLY A 81 11.31 -10.88 6.99
N LYS A 82 11.99 -12.00 7.26
CA LYS A 82 12.97 -12.10 8.35
C LYS A 82 14.29 -12.57 7.81
N ALA A 83 15.37 -11.92 8.23
CA ALA A 83 16.73 -12.33 7.93
C ALA A 83 17.61 -12.25 9.19
N ILE A 84 18.70 -13.02 9.20
CA ILE A 84 19.73 -12.96 10.22
C ILE A 84 20.99 -12.45 9.57
N ILE A 85 21.46 -11.29 9.98
CA ILE A 85 22.76 -10.78 9.59
C ILE A 85 23.79 -11.32 10.57
N THR A 86 24.83 -11.93 10.03
CA THR A 86 25.90 -12.53 10.81
C THR A 86 27.22 -11.89 10.43
N ILE A 87 27.96 -11.42 11.44
CA ILE A 87 29.37 -11.09 11.31
C ILE A 87 30.20 -12.26 11.80
N ARG A 88 31.25 -12.60 11.06
CA ARG A 88 32.29 -13.55 11.47
C ARG A 88 33.64 -12.87 11.43
N ILE A 89 34.38 -12.97 12.51
CA ILE A 89 35.74 -12.47 12.66
C ILE A 89 36.57 -13.62 13.21
N ASN A 90 37.47 -14.18 12.37
CA ASN A 90 38.15 -15.44 12.68
C ASN A 90 37.11 -16.55 13.07
N ASN A 91 37.16 -17.02 14.33
CA ASN A 91 36.21 -18.00 14.86
C ASN A 91 35.07 -17.41 15.71
N ALA A 92 35.09 -16.09 15.93
CA ALA A 92 34.06 -15.40 16.67
C ALA A 92 32.92 -14.96 15.74
N THR A 93 31.68 -15.12 16.20
CA THR A 93 30.47 -14.71 15.46
C THR A 93 29.52 -13.91 16.32
N SER A 94 28.81 -12.98 15.70
CA SER A 94 27.66 -12.28 16.30
C SER A 94 26.54 -12.17 15.28
N LYS A 95 25.28 -12.04 15.77
CA LYS A 95 24.09 -12.04 14.93
C LYS A 95 23.19 -10.89 15.28
N CYS A 96 22.56 -10.31 14.25
CA CYS A 96 21.45 -9.39 14.36
C CYS A 96 20.23 -10.00 13.65
N PHE A 97 19.10 -10.10 14.37
CA PHE A 97 17.83 -10.57 13.82
C PHE A 97 17.10 -9.37 13.22
N VAL A 98 16.85 -9.39 11.92
CA VAL A 98 16.17 -8.31 11.22
C VAL A 98 14.79 -8.78 10.78
N ASN A 99 13.76 -8.02 11.16
CA ASN A 99 12.39 -8.21 10.71
C ASN A 99 12.02 -7.01 9.84
N VAL A 100 11.82 -7.26 8.54
CA VAL A 100 11.40 -6.22 7.58
C VAL A 100 9.90 -6.27 7.44
N ARG A 101 9.25 -5.11 7.67
CA ARG A 101 7.82 -4.91 7.49
C ARG A 101 7.54 -4.25 6.15
N GLU A 102 6.48 -4.69 5.48
CA GLU A 102 5.93 -4.02 4.32
C GLU A 102 4.75 -3.16 4.74
N VAL A 103 4.84 -1.86 4.53
CA VAL A 103 3.78 -0.90 4.84
C VAL A 103 3.20 -0.29 3.57
N ILE A 104 1.98 0.18 3.67
CA ILE A 104 1.29 0.90 2.59
C ILE A 104 1.72 2.37 2.67
N HIS A 105 2.30 2.87 1.60
CA HIS A 105 2.63 4.30 1.48
C HIS A 105 1.41 5.05 0.95
N PHE A 106 0.80 5.86 1.80
CA PHE A 106 -0.38 6.66 1.47
C PHE A 106 0.02 7.99 0.84
N GLU A 107 -0.59 8.32 -0.29
CA GLU A 107 -0.41 9.60 -0.98
C GLU A 107 -1.00 10.75 -0.14
N ASP A 108 -2.19 10.51 0.45
CA ASP A 108 -2.84 11.47 1.33
C ASP A 108 -2.51 11.18 2.80
N PRO A 109 -1.74 12.08 3.49
CA PRO A 109 -1.38 11.89 4.90
C PRO A 109 -2.58 11.84 5.84
N LEU A 110 -3.71 12.48 5.46
CA LEU A 110 -4.92 12.45 6.29
C LEU A 110 -5.57 11.07 6.25
N VAL A 111 -5.59 10.41 5.09
CA VAL A 111 -6.02 9.02 4.97
C VAL A 111 -5.17 8.12 5.84
N LYS A 112 -3.84 8.25 5.78
CA LYS A 112 -2.92 7.52 6.66
C LYS A 112 -3.26 7.72 8.13
N ASN A 113 -3.37 8.97 8.57
CA ASN A 113 -3.62 9.29 9.98
C ASN A 113 -4.95 8.73 10.50
N ILE A 114 -6.01 8.77 9.67
CA ILE A 114 -7.32 8.21 10.02
C ILE A 114 -7.21 6.69 10.16
N LEU A 115 -6.51 6.02 9.25
CA LEU A 115 -6.35 4.57 9.28
C LEU A 115 -5.47 4.11 10.43
N VAL A 116 -4.35 4.78 10.69
CA VAL A 116 -3.45 4.51 11.84
C VAL A 116 -4.23 4.64 13.14
N HIS A 117 -5.00 5.72 13.31
CA HIS A 117 -5.80 5.91 14.52
C HIS A 117 -6.77 4.75 14.81
N ASN A 118 -7.29 4.09 13.76
CA ASN A 118 -8.33 3.08 13.89
C ASN A 118 -7.83 1.63 13.76
N TYR A 119 -6.70 1.38 13.06
CA TYR A 119 -6.31 0.05 12.63
C TYR A 119 -4.84 -0.31 12.83
N ASP A 120 -3.99 0.62 13.26
CA ASP A 120 -2.63 0.32 13.66
C ASP A 120 -2.68 -0.54 14.94
N SER A 121 -2.48 -1.83 14.76
CA SER A 121 -2.64 -2.83 15.82
C SER A 121 -1.38 -3.06 16.65
N ASP A 122 -0.22 -2.69 16.11
CA ASP A 122 1.06 -2.86 16.77
C ASP A 122 1.71 -1.55 17.23
N GLY A 123 1.06 -0.40 16.94
CA GLY A 123 1.44 0.90 17.46
C GLY A 123 2.69 1.48 16.82
N ASP A 124 3.01 1.08 15.57
CA ASP A 124 4.21 1.52 14.88
C ASP A 124 4.02 2.83 14.07
N GLY A 125 2.77 3.33 13.99
CA GLY A 125 2.41 4.55 13.27
C GLY A 125 2.27 4.36 11.76
N GLU A 126 2.25 3.12 11.28
CA GLU A 126 2.08 2.74 9.89
C GLU A 126 0.85 1.84 9.72
N ILE A 127 0.47 1.57 8.47
CA ILE A 127 -0.50 0.53 8.11
C ILE A 127 0.21 -0.47 7.22
N SER A 128 0.43 -1.65 7.75
CA SER A 128 0.98 -2.78 7.01
C SER A 128 -0.08 -3.42 6.10
N TYR A 129 0.36 -4.16 5.07
CA TYR A 129 -0.55 -4.98 4.25
C TYR A 129 -1.30 -6.05 5.08
N ILE A 130 -0.72 -6.47 6.22
CA ILE A 130 -1.37 -7.43 7.13
C ILE A 130 -2.55 -6.76 7.82
N GLU A 131 -2.37 -5.55 8.39
CA GLU A 131 -3.44 -4.79 9.05
C GLU A 131 -4.54 -4.42 8.06
N ALA A 132 -4.17 -3.91 6.88
CA ALA A 132 -5.12 -3.64 5.81
C ALA A 132 -5.93 -4.89 5.41
N SER A 133 -5.33 -6.09 5.48
CA SER A 133 -6.02 -7.35 5.19
C SER A 133 -7.10 -7.73 6.21
N HIS A 134 -7.06 -7.19 7.41
CA HIS A 134 -8.09 -7.41 8.43
C HIS A 134 -9.29 -6.47 8.27
N ILE A 135 -9.18 -5.44 7.42
CA ILE A 135 -10.26 -4.48 7.19
C ILE A 135 -11.22 -5.04 6.15
N THR A 136 -12.43 -5.36 6.57
CA THR A 136 -13.49 -5.91 5.71
C THR A 136 -14.56 -4.91 5.35
N SER A 137 -14.61 -3.77 6.04
CA SER A 137 -15.56 -2.67 5.80
C SER A 137 -14.95 -1.33 6.16
N ILE A 138 -15.24 -0.30 5.37
CA ILE A 138 -15.03 1.10 5.76
C ILE A 138 -16.33 1.58 6.42
N PRO A 139 -16.34 1.81 7.75
CA PRO A 139 -17.54 2.16 8.49
C PRO A 139 -17.86 3.66 8.44
N PHE A 140 -19.10 4.03 8.76
CA PHE A 140 -19.48 5.39 9.10
C PHE A 140 -19.07 5.70 10.56
N PRO A 141 -18.61 6.89 10.89
CA PRO A 141 -18.36 8.09 10.06
C PRO A 141 -16.89 8.27 9.65
N MET A 142 -16.11 7.21 9.47
CA MET A 142 -14.64 7.23 9.39
C MET A 142 -14.05 8.35 8.52
N PHE A 143 -14.55 8.54 7.29
CA PHE A 143 -14.08 9.58 6.38
C PHE A 143 -15.12 10.69 6.13
N THR A 144 -16.33 10.59 6.68
CA THR A 144 -17.42 11.53 6.45
C THR A 144 -16.98 12.97 6.73
N GLY A 145 -17.18 13.87 5.75
CA GLY A 145 -16.85 15.29 5.88
C GLY A 145 -15.37 15.61 5.95
N THR A 146 -14.49 14.63 5.72
CA THR A 146 -13.04 14.87 5.76
C THR A 146 -12.53 15.47 4.44
N PRO A 147 -11.51 16.34 4.48
CA PRO A 147 -10.95 16.96 3.29
C PRO A 147 -9.87 16.08 2.61
N ILE A 148 -10.02 14.75 2.65
CA ILE A 148 -9.13 13.83 1.92
C ILE A 148 -9.17 14.13 0.42
N THR A 149 -8.04 13.94 -0.25
CA THR A 149 -7.87 14.28 -1.67
C THR A 149 -7.81 13.05 -2.57
N THR A 150 -7.15 11.99 -2.12
CA THR A 150 -7.03 10.73 -2.85
C THR A 150 -7.05 9.54 -1.89
N PHE A 151 -7.47 8.37 -2.38
CA PHE A 151 -7.34 7.11 -1.64
C PHE A 151 -7.10 5.95 -2.61
N ASN A 152 -5.98 6.02 -3.34
CA ASN A 152 -5.56 4.98 -4.29
C ASN A 152 -5.22 3.67 -3.60
N GLU A 153 -4.67 3.77 -2.39
CA GLU A 153 -4.19 2.64 -1.60
C GLU A 153 -5.32 1.76 -1.06
N LEU A 154 -6.58 2.21 -1.14
CA LEU A 154 -7.72 1.36 -0.83
C LEU A 154 -7.74 0.08 -1.69
N ALA A 155 -7.16 0.12 -2.90
CA ALA A 155 -6.96 -1.03 -3.76
C ALA A 155 -6.16 -2.18 -3.10
N TYR A 156 -5.32 -1.88 -2.11
CA TYR A 156 -4.52 -2.89 -1.39
C TYR A 156 -5.28 -3.60 -0.27
N PHE A 157 -6.50 -3.18 0.05
CA PHE A 157 -7.33 -3.76 1.12
C PHE A 157 -8.03 -5.04 0.64
N LYS A 158 -7.26 -6.11 0.50
CA LYS A 158 -7.62 -7.35 -0.21
C LYS A 158 -8.89 -8.06 0.30
N ASN A 159 -9.31 -7.79 1.53
CA ASN A 159 -10.50 -8.39 2.14
C ASN A 159 -11.65 -7.40 2.33
N LEU A 160 -11.52 -6.17 1.85
CA LEU A 160 -12.57 -5.17 1.94
C LEU A 160 -13.77 -5.58 1.08
N LYS A 161 -14.92 -5.76 1.73
CA LYS A 161 -16.18 -6.20 1.11
C LYS A 161 -17.22 -5.09 1.01
N THR A 162 -17.15 -4.11 1.90
CA THR A 162 -18.25 -3.16 2.06
C THR A 162 -17.74 -1.74 2.31
N ILE A 163 -18.26 -0.78 1.56
CA ILE A 163 -18.27 0.64 1.92
C ILE A 163 -19.62 0.91 2.58
N ALA A 164 -19.61 1.33 3.84
CA ALA A 164 -20.82 1.58 4.60
C ALA A 164 -21.60 2.80 4.07
N SER A 165 -22.85 2.93 4.46
CA SER A 165 -23.63 4.14 4.16
C SER A 165 -22.93 5.36 4.73
N HIS A 166 -22.87 6.44 3.96
CA HIS A 166 -22.24 7.73 4.32
C HIS A 166 -20.74 7.65 4.67
N ALA A 167 -20.01 6.58 4.32
CA ALA A 167 -18.63 6.41 4.73
C ALA A 167 -17.69 7.49 4.20
N PHE A 168 -17.94 8.03 3.00
CA PHE A 168 -17.22 9.14 2.35
C PHE A 168 -18.15 10.31 2.02
N ASP A 169 -19.34 10.38 2.66
CA ASP A 169 -20.27 11.47 2.46
C ASP A 169 -19.58 12.82 2.76
N SER A 170 -19.76 13.80 1.88
CA SER A 170 -19.18 15.14 2.02
C SER A 170 -17.63 15.17 2.02
N CYS A 171 -16.97 14.19 1.41
CA CYS A 171 -15.53 14.27 1.09
C CYS A 171 -15.33 15.18 -0.13
N GLU A 172 -15.60 16.49 0.05
CA GLU A 172 -15.68 17.45 -1.05
C GLU A 172 -14.39 17.61 -1.86
N LYS A 173 -13.23 17.27 -1.28
CA LYS A 173 -11.92 17.36 -1.95
C LYS A 173 -11.45 16.06 -2.57
N LEU A 174 -12.18 14.97 -2.40
CA LEU A 174 -11.82 13.67 -2.96
C LEU A 174 -11.86 13.72 -4.49
N THR A 175 -10.71 13.61 -5.13
CA THR A 175 -10.57 13.62 -6.58
C THR A 175 -10.51 12.23 -7.19
N TYR A 176 -9.97 11.27 -6.45
CA TYR A 176 -9.77 9.91 -6.93
C TYR A 176 -9.77 8.88 -5.81
N ILE A 177 -10.35 7.70 -6.07
CA ILE A 177 -10.37 6.55 -5.20
C ILE A 177 -10.29 5.26 -6.03
N SER A 178 -9.47 4.29 -5.61
CA SER A 178 -9.34 2.98 -6.25
C SER A 178 -9.94 1.89 -5.38
N PHE A 179 -10.97 1.21 -5.88
CA PHE A 179 -11.58 0.10 -5.15
C PHE A 179 -10.81 -1.22 -5.33
N PRO A 180 -10.67 -2.04 -4.27
CA PRO A 180 -10.09 -3.37 -4.39
C PRO A 180 -11.01 -4.32 -5.16
N PRO A 181 -10.45 -5.34 -5.84
CA PRO A 181 -11.25 -6.36 -6.51
C PRO A 181 -12.17 -7.15 -5.57
N SER A 182 -11.90 -7.13 -4.28
CA SER A 182 -12.70 -7.82 -3.25
C SER A 182 -14.01 -7.12 -2.90
N LEU A 183 -14.19 -5.84 -3.30
CA LEU A 183 -15.37 -5.04 -2.93
C LEU A 183 -16.64 -5.63 -3.52
N GLU A 184 -17.66 -5.80 -2.68
CA GLU A 184 -18.95 -6.37 -3.07
C GLU A 184 -20.12 -5.39 -2.94
N LYS A 185 -20.00 -4.39 -2.06
CA LYS A 185 -21.10 -3.47 -1.75
C LYS A 185 -20.61 -2.04 -1.53
N ILE A 186 -21.29 -1.11 -2.17
CA ILE A 186 -21.25 0.32 -1.90
C ILE A 186 -22.65 0.68 -1.40
N ASN A 187 -22.78 1.12 -0.16
CA ASN A 187 -24.10 1.36 0.43
C ASN A 187 -24.63 2.79 0.15
N ASN A 188 -25.80 3.11 0.71
CA ASN A 188 -26.52 4.35 0.41
C ASN A 188 -25.68 5.58 0.79
N ASN A 189 -25.69 6.60 -0.06
CA ASN A 189 -25.01 7.88 0.16
C ASN A 189 -23.50 7.74 0.45
N ALA A 190 -22.89 6.62 0.07
CA ALA A 190 -21.50 6.33 0.45
C ALA A 190 -20.51 7.40 0.00
N PHE A 191 -20.75 8.07 -1.12
CA PHE A 191 -19.95 9.13 -1.73
C PHE A 191 -20.78 10.37 -2.09
N SER A 192 -21.91 10.61 -1.40
CA SER A 192 -22.68 11.84 -1.64
C SER A 192 -21.83 13.07 -1.37
N TYR A 193 -22.04 14.13 -2.15
CA TYR A 193 -21.30 15.40 -2.04
C TYR A 193 -19.76 15.29 -2.21
N CYS A 194 -19.27 14.26 -2.89
CA CYS A 194 -17.85 14.19 -3.32
C CYS A 194 -17.64 15.11 -4.54
N ASN A 195 -17.67 16.41 -4.32
CA ASN A 195 -17.77 17.43 -5.37
C ASN A 195 -16.54 17.50 -6.31
N SER A 196 -15.37 17.05 -5.85
CA SER A 196 -14.14 17.03 -6.68
C SER A 196 -13.95 15.74 -7.48
N LEU A 197 -14.79 14.73 -7.26
CA LEU A 197 -14.72 13.46 -7.99
C LEU A 197 -15.16 13.66 -9.44
N THR A 198 -14.30 13.35 -10.40
CA THR A 198 -14.58 13.54 -11.84
C THR A 198 -14.99 12.26 -12.54
N GLU A 199 -14.50 11.15 -12.07
CA GLU A 199 -14.83 9.82 -12.59
C GLU A 199 -14.78 8.76 -11.48
N ILE A 200 -15.48 7.65 -11.68
CA ILE A 200 -15.48 6.52 -10.75
C ILE A 200 -15.38 5.20 -11.50
N THR A 201 -14.55 4.29 -11.01
CA THR A 201 -14.42 2.93 -11.55
C THR A 201 -14.95 1.91 -10.55
N ILE A 202 -16.01 1.22 -10.91
CA ILE A 202 -16.61 0.12 -10.14
C ILE A 202 -15.97 -1.20 -10.56
N THR A 203 -15.38 -1.91 -9.60
CA THR A 203 -14.68 -3.18 -9.82
C THR A 203 -15.65 -4.34 -10.10
N PRO A 204 -15.24 -5.39 -10.82
CA PRO A 204 -16.13 -6.45 -11.34
C PRO A 204 -16.95 -7.23 -10.30
N ASN A 205 -16.52 -7.24 -9.05
CA ASN A 205 -17.17 -8.02 -7.98
C ASN A 205 -18.21 -7.24 -7.17
N VAL A 206 -18.45 -5.96 -7.48
CA VAL A 206 -19.50 -5.17 -6.81
C VAL A 206 -20.85 -5.69 -7.21
N LYS A 207 -21.59 -6.23 -6.25
CA LYS A 207 -22.93 -6.83 -6.43
C LYS A 207 -24.08 -5.84 -6.17
N LYS A 208 -23.77 -4.76 -5.44
CA LYS A 208 -24.77 -3.76 -5.04
C LYS A 208 -24.17 -2.37 -4.95
N ILE A 209 -24.89 -1.40 -5.52
CA ILE A 209 -24.69 0.04 -5.34
C ILE A 209 -25.95 0.60 -4.71
N GLY A 210 -25.84 1.27 -3.56
CA GLY A 210 -26.97 1.79 -2.79
C GLY A 210 -27.61 3.03 -3.42
N SER A 211 -28.78 3.42 -2.89
CA SER A 211 -29.46 4.65 -3.32
C SER A 211 -28.59 5.87 -3.02
N GLU A 212 -28.57 6.81 -3.93
CA GLU A 212 -27.84 8.08 -3.81
C GLU A 212 -26.33 7.92 -3.53
N ALA A 213 -25.76 6.76 -3.92
CA ALA A 213 -24.36 6.43 -3.58
C ALA A 213 -23.35 7.46 -4.05
N PHE A 214 -23.62 8.16 -5.16
CA PHE A 214 -22.81 9.22 -5.75
C PHE A 214 -23.66 10.46 -6.05
N SER A 215 -24.70 10.75 -5.25
CA SER A 215 -25.51 11.94 -5.44
C SER A 215 -24.71 13.22 -5.12
N ASP A 216 -25.11 14.33 -5.73
CA ASP A 216 -24.49 15.64 -5.52
C ASP A 216 -22.98 15.71 -5.83
N CYS A 217 -22.44 14.75 -6.58
CA CYS A 217 -21.06 14.79 -7.09
C CYS A 217 -20.99 15.73 -8.28
N THR A 218 -20.87 17.03 -8.02
CA THR A 218 -21.09 18.08 -9.03
C THR A 218 -20.09 18.06 -10.22
N ASN A 219 -18.91 17.52 -10.04
CA ASN A 219 -17.90 17.40 -11.12
C ASN A 219 -17.82 16.00 -11.73
N LEU A 220 -18.63 15.05 -11.25
CA LEU A 220 -18.63 13.70 -11.79
C LEU A 220 -19.18 13.68 -13.22
N THR A 221 -18.39 13.16 -14.16
CA THR A 221 -18.74 13.06 -15.58
C THR A 221 -18.98 11.63 -16.04
N THR A 222 -18.21 10.68 -15.52
CA THR A 222 -18.17 9.31 -16.05
C THR A 222 -18.11 8.26 -14.95
N ALA A 223 -18.92 7.21 -15.10
CA ALA A 223 -18.83 6.00 -14.29
C ALA A 223 -18.43 4.81 -15.17
N TYR A 224 -17.30 4.19 -14.88
CA TYR A 224 -16.87 2.93 -15.47
C TYR A 224 -17.36 1.77 -14.62
N ILE A 225 -18.19 0.89 -15.18
CA ILE A 225 -18.74 -0.26 -14.46
C ILE A 225 -18.19 -1.54 -15.09
N ASN A 226 -17.17 -2.11 -14.48
CA ASN A 226 -16.42 -3.24 -15.05
C ASN A 226 -17.05 -4.62 -14.77
N ASN A 227 -18.33 -4.64 -14.44
CA ASN A 227 -19.07 -5.87 -14.13
C ASN A 227 -19.63 -6.51 -15.41
N ASN A 228 -19.54 -7.83 -15.50
CA ASN A 228 -20.23 -8.59 -16.56
C ASN A 228 -21.74 -8.72 -16.31
N ILE A 229 -22.15 -8.64 -15.06
CA ILE A 229 -23.55 -8.65 -14.64
C ILE A 229 -23.84 -7.31 -13.97
N PRO A 230 -24.87 -6.56 -14.38
CA PRO A 230 -25.22 -5.30 -13.77
C PRO A 230 -25.41 -5.45 -12.24
N PRO A 231 -24.70 -4.66 -11.40
CA PRO A 231 -24.94 -4.68 -9.97
C PRO A 231 -26.38 -4.31 -9.66
N LYS A 232 -26.95 -4.88 -8.59
CA LYS A 232 -28.20 -4.35 -8.05
C LYS A 232 -27.98 -2.93 -7.61
N ASN A 233 -28.74 -2.00 -8.16
CA ASN A 233 -28.63 -0.59 -7.84
C ASN A 233 -29.84 -0.08 -7.08
N GLY A 234 -29.60 0.91 -6.23
CA GLY A 234 -30.65 1.70 -5.59
C GLY A 234 -31.16 2.80 -6.52
N ASN A 235 -32.07 3.61 -6.02
CA ASN A 235 -32.60 4.75 -6.75
C ASN A 235 -31.60 5.92 -6.71
N LYS A 236 -31.60 6.76 -7.75
CA LYS A 236 -30.92 8.06 -7.76
C LYS A 236 -29.42 7.99 -7.48
N ILE A 237 -28.71 6.97 -8.01
CA ILE A 237 -27.29 6.75 -7.75
C ILE A 237 -26.46 7.99 -8.05
N PHE A 238 -26.74 8.68 -9.17
CA PHE A 238 -26.06 9.88 -9.66
C PHE A 238 -26.99 11.11 -9.64
N ASP A 239 -27.94 11.16 -8.68
CA ASP A 239 -28.88 12.28 -8.56
C ASP A 239 -28.11 13.60 -8.30
N ARG A 240 -28.57 14.68 -8.89
CA ARG A 240 -27.94 16.01 -8.76
C ARG A 240 -26.44 16.08 -9.10
N CYS A 241 -26.02 15.28 -10.10
CA CYS A 241 -24.68 15.37 -10.72
C CYS A 241 -24.79 16.09 -12.06
N PRO A 242 -24.75 17.45 -12.12
CA PRO A 242 -25.10 18.22 -13.32
C PRO A 242 -24.17 17.99 -14.51
N ASN A 243 -22.96 17.52 -14.27
CA ASN A 243 -21.96 17.24 -15.30
C ASN A 243 -21.86 15.75 -15.67
N PHE A 244 -22.77 14.90 -15.13
CA PHE A 244 -22.73 13.46 -15.40
C PHE A 244 -23.22 13.17 -16.82
N GLU A 245 -22.36 12.58 -17.64
CA GLU A 245 -22.61 12.39 -19.07
C GLU A 245 -22.84 10.93 -19.44
N ARG A 246 -22.08 9.99 -18.82
CA ARG A 246 -22.05 8.62 -19.33
C ARG A 246 -21.71 7.56 -18.29
N ILE A 247 -22.25 6.37 -18.57
CA ILE A 247 -21.84 5.12 -17.94
C ILE A 247 -21.18 4.28 -19.01
N VAL A 248 -19.96 3.79 -18.71
CA VAL A 248 -19.18 2.95 -19.60
C VAL A 248 -19.18 1.53 -19.04
N VAL A 249 -19.61 0.57 -19.86
CA VAL A 249 -19.74 -0.85 -19.49
C VAL A 249 -19.00 -1.72 -20.51
N PRO A 250 -18.65 -2.99 -20.20
CA PRO A 250 -18.08 -3.90 -21.19
C PRO A 250 -19.08 -4.15 -22.34
N GLY A 251 -18.61 -4.03 -23.60
CA GLY A 251 -19.45 -4.00 -24.78
C GLY A 251 -20.37 -5.21 -24.96
N GLU A 252 -19.91 -6.39 -24.59
CA GLU A 252 -20.67 -7.65 -24.62
C GLU A 252 -21.93 -7.63 -23.74
N TYR A 253 -21.98 -6.76 -22.72
CA TYR A 253 -23.04 -6.75 -21.68
C TYR A 253 -23.91 -5.49 -21.72
N ILE A 254 -23.79 -4.66 -22.74
CA ILE A 254 -24.55 -3.40 -22.83
C ILE A 254 -26.07 -3.63 -22.78
N ASP A 255 -26.57 -4.67 -23.45
CA ASP A 255 -28.00 -5.01 -23.45
C ASP A 255 -28.48 -5.47 -22.06
N ASP A 256 -27.63 -6.15 -21.29
CA ASP A 256 -27.94 -6.55 -19.92
C ASP A 256 -28.12 -5.34 -19.03
N TYR A 257 -27.31 -4.29 -19.22
CA TYR A 257 -27.44 -3.04 -18.48
C TYR A 257 -28.66 -2.24 -18.90
N LEU A 258 -28.96 -2.17 -20.18
CA LEU A 258 -30.18 -1.50 -20.69
C LEU A 258 -31.47 -2.16 -20.21
N ASN A 259 -31.45 -3.48 -20.04
CA ASN A 259 -32.61 -4.25 -19.58
C ASN A 259 -32.68 -4.41 -18.05
N ALA A 260 -31.65 -4.09 -17.30
CA ALA A 260 -31.64 -4.20 -15.85
C ALA A 260 -32.49 -3.10 -15.21
N ILE A 261 -33.28 -3.47 -14.20
CA ILE A 261 -34.08 -2.51 -13.43
C ILE A 261 -33.18 -1.41 -12.86
N ASN A 262 -33.62 -0.16 -13.00
CA ASN A 262 -32.94 1.06 -12.59
C ASN A 262 -31.68 1.46 -13.41
N TRP A 263 -31.01 0.55 -14.11
CA TRP A 263 -29.94 0.94 -15.05
C TRP A 263 -30.54 1.52 -16.34
N GLY A 264 -31.58 0.87 -16.90
CA GLY A 264 -32.33 1.40 -18.03
C GLY A 264 -33.06 2.72 -17.71
N MET A 265 -33.54 2.89 -16.48
CA MET A 265 -34.23 4.11 -16.05
C MET A 265 -33.29 5.33 -15.91
N LEU A 266 -31.97 5.14 -15.86
CA LEU A 266 -31.00 6.23 -15.91
C LEU A 266 -30.97 6.90 -17.30
N THR A 267 -31.48 6.23 -18.34
CA THR A 267 -31.58 6.72 -19.71
C THR A 267 -32.94 7.34 -20.06
N GLU A 268 -34.00 7.06 -19.26
CA GLU A 268 -35.34 7.61 -19.42
C GLU A 268 -35.59 8.69 -18.38
N THR A 269 -35.56 9.94 -18.80
CA THR A 269 -35.63 11.10 -17.93
C THR A 269 -37.07 11.50 -17.62
N GLU A 270 -37.49 11.40 -16.36
CA GLU A 270 -38.51 12.27 -15.79
C GLU A 270 -37.98 13.54 -15.12
N TYR A 271 -36.67 13.81 -15.22
CA TYR A 271 -36.06 15.00 -14.62
C TYR A 271 -35.35 15.84 -15.66
N LEU A 272 -35.93 17.01 -15.95
CA LEU A 272 -35.56 18.05 -16.90
C LEU A 272 -34.14 18.67 -16.69
N TYR A 273 -33.20 18.02 -16.03
CA TYR A 273 -31.85 18.53 -15.80
C TYR A 273 -30.72 17.73 -16.49
N TYR A 274 -31.01 16.56 -17.07
CA TYR A 274 -29.97 15.74 -17.69
C TYR A 274 -30.23 15.53 -19.18
N SER A 275 -29.44 16.16 -19.99
CA SER A 275 -29.36 15.85 -21.42
C SER A 275 -28.57 14.53 -21.58
N TYR A 276 -29.31 13.41 -21.66
CA TYR A 276 -28.82 12.10 -22.13
C TYR A 276 -27.61 11.50 -21.41
N ILE A 277 -27.84 10.63 -20.43
CA ILE A 277 -26.84 9.68 -19.96
C ILE A 277 -26.63 8.64 -21.08
N ILE A 278 -25.45 8.60 -21.65
CA ILE A 278 -25.09 7.64 -22.70
C ILE A 278 -24.48 6.41 -22.04
N ILE A 279 -25.11 5.22 -22.20
CA ILE A 279 -24.43 3.96 -21.90
C ILE A 279 -23.56 3.63 -23.12
N GLN A 280 -22.24 3.62 -22.93
CA GLN A 280 -21.26 3.32 -23.96
C GLN A 280 -20.53 2.01 -23.64
N SER A 281 -20.23 1.23 -24.71
CA SER A 281 -19.28 0.15 -24.61
C SER A 281 -17.84 0.68 -24.70
N PHE A 282 -16.91 0.09 -23.94
CA PHE A 282 -15.52 0.15 -24.32
C PHE A 282 -15.17 -1.17 -25.03
N ASP A 283 -14.80 -1.07 -26.30
CA ASP A 283 -14.20 -2.17 -27.00
C ASP A 283 -12.75 -2.29 -26.54
N TYR A 284 -12.36 -3.47 -26.06
CA TYR A 284 -10.96 -3.83 -25.88
C TYR A 284 -10.32 -4.06 -27.26
N THR A 285 -10.19 -3.04 -28.07
CA THR A 285 -9.21 -3.05 -29.15
C THR A 285 -7.87 -2.69 -28.51
N PHE A 286 -7.11 -3.72 -28.13
CA PHE A 286 -5.69 -3.56 -27.92
C PHE A 286 -5.06 -3.23 -29.28
N ASP A 287 -4.91 -1.96 -29.57
CA ASP A 287 -3.98 -1.52 -30.60
C ASP A 287 -2.56 -1.74 -30.04
N PHE A 288 -2.00 -2.89 -30.39
CA PHE A 288 -0.56 -3.10 -30.35
C PHE A 288 0.08 -2.15 -31.35
N PHE A 289 0.43 -0.95 -30.95
CA PHE A 289 1.43 -0.19 -31.68
C PHE A 289 2.80 -0.78 -31.37
N LEU A 290 3.23 -1.71 -32.26
CA LEU A 290 4.61 -2.01 -32.51
C LEU A 290 5.25 -0.78 -33.20
N SER A 291 6.14 -0.10 -32.51
CA SER A 291 7.24 0.63 -33.13
C SER A 291 8.37 0.84 -32.11
#